data_2c3c74bbd5ecf265ffd39dd65e3236be
#
_entry.id   2c3c74bbd5ecf265ffd39dd65e3236be
#
_cell.length_a   1.000
_cell.length_b   1.000
_cell.length_c   1.000
_cell.angle_alpha   90.00
_cell.angle_beta   90.00
_cell.angle_gamma   90.00
#
_symmetry.space_group_name_H-M   'P 1'
#
loop_
_entity.id
_entity.type
_entity.pdbx_description
1 polymer ?
#
loop_
_entity_poly.entity_id
_entity_poly.type
_entity_poly.pdbx_seq_one_letter_code
_entity_poly.pdbx_strand_id
1 'polypeptide(L)'
;MADVTTVADDEAQIRALIQAWADAVRTKDVNAVMRHYASDVVVFDVMPPLFVQGAEPYRCNWQDWFDALEGPADFQFVDLHLAVSGDLAYCFSVNRLRARYRDGTKHDAQTRATVCWRKIDGRWLVVHEHASVPMPVPESIAA
;
A
#
# COMPACT_ATOMS: atom_id res chain seq x y z
N MET A 1 -9.93 13.43 -30.93
CA MET A 1 -8.71 12.61 -30.81
C MET A 1 -8.49 12.30 -29.34
N ALA A 2 -8.29 11.03 -29.03
CA ALA A 2 -7.93 10.67 -27.67
C ALA A 2 -6.55 11.26 -27.34
N ASP A 3 -6.42 11.89 -26.19
CA ASP A 3 -5.12 12.32 -25.70
C ASP A 3 -4.24 11.10 -25.48
N VAL A 4 -3.11 11.05 -26.17
CA VAL A 4 -2.11 10.01 -25.98
C VAL A 4 -1.29 10.40 -24.75
N THR A 5 -1.62 9.80 -23.60
CA THR A 5 -0.84 9.98 -22.40
C THR A 5 0.51 9.30 -22.59
N THR A 6 1.60 10.02 -22.38
CA THR A 6 2.95 9.45 -22.47
C THR A 6 3.24 8.58 -21.24
N VAL A 7 4.23 7.66 -21.37
CA VAL A 7 4.71 6.88 -20.23
C VAL A 7 5.19 7.79 -19.10
N ALA A 8 5.87 8.91 -19.45
CA ALA A 8 6.33 9.87 -18.45
C ALA A 8 5.16 10.54 -17.71
N ASP A 9 4.06 10.85 -18.40
CA ASP A 9 2.87 11.43 -17.78
C ASP A 9 2.19 10.43 -16.85
N ASP A 10 2.05 9.17 -17.27
CA ASP A 10 1.50 8.10 -16.47
C ASP A 10 2.35 7.84 -15.23
N GLU A 11 3.67 7.81 -15.37
CA GLU A 11 4.60 7.64 -14.26
C GLU A 11 4.44 8.77 -13.23
N ALA A 12 4.39 10.03 -13.69
CA ALA A 12 4.21 11.17 -12.81
C ALA A 12 2.86 11.11 -12.08
N GLN A 13 1.81 10.69 -12.78
CA GLN A 13 0.48 10.55 -12.19
C GLN A 13 0.45 9.48 -11.11
N ILE A 14 1.03 8.31 -11.37
CA ILE A 14 1.08 7.23 -10.38
C ILE A 14 1.93 7.64 -9.17
N ARG A 15 3.07 8.31 -9.38
CA ARG A 15 3.88 8.81 -8.26
C ARG A 15 3.11 9.79 -7.38
N ALA A 16 2.28 10.65 -7.97
CA ALA A 16 1.43 11.56 -7.21
C ALA A 16 0.38 10.79 -6.40
N LEU A 17 -0.21 9.74 -6.97
CA LEU A 17 -1.17 8.88 -6.26
C LEU A 17 -0.51 8.14 -5.09
N ILE A 18 0.72 7.67 -5.27
CA ILE A 18 1.50 7.00 -4.23
C ILE A 18 1.77 7.96 -3.07
N GLN A 19 2.17 9.19 -3.35
CA GLN A 19 2.42 10.19 -2.30
C GLN A 19 1.14 10.56 -1.57
N ALA A 20 0.03 10.74 -2.28
CA ALA A 20 -1.26 11.03 -1.68
C ALA A 20 -1.71 9.87 -0.75
N TRP A 21 -1.47 8.65 -1.16
CA TRP A 21 -1.74 7.46 -0.34
C TRP A 21 -0.92 7.48 0.96
N ALA A 22 0.37 7.77 0.87
CA ALA A 22 1.24 7.85 2.04
C ALA A 22 0.77 8.95 3.01
N ASP A 23 0.39 10.11 2.49
CA ASP A 23 -0.18 11.20 3.31
C ASP A 23 -1.47 10.76 4.00
N ALA A 24 -2.33 10.02 3.29
CA ALA A 24 -3.56 9.49 3.84
C ALA A 24 -3.31 8.50 4.98
N VAL A 25 -2.29 7.65 4.87
CA VAL A 25 -1.88 6.75 5.95
C VAL A 25 -1.40 7.54 7.17
N ARG A 26 -0.57 8.55 6.97
CA ARG A 26 -0.04 9.39 8.06
C ARG A 26 -1.14 10.09 8.83
N THR A 27 -2.18 10.53 8.16
CA THR A 27 -3.32 11.25 8.77
C THR A 27 -4.48 10.34 9.15
N LYS A 28 -4.36 9.04 8.92
CA LYS A 28 -5.40 8.03 9.21
C LYS A 28 -6.72 8.33 8.51
N ASP A 29 -6.64 8.80 7.28
CA ASP A 29 -7.81 9.06 6.44
C ASP A 29 -8.12 7.84 5.56
N VAL A 30 -8.99 6.96 6.05
CA VAL A 30 -9.28 5.69 5.38
C VAL A 30 -9.92 5.89 4.01
N ASN A 31 -10.74 6.91 3.83
CA ASN A 31 -11.35 7.19 2.52
C ASN A 31 -10.29 7.58 1.49
N ALA A 32 -9.33 8.40 1.89
CA ALA A 32 -8.23 8.79 1.03
C ALA A 32 -7.28 7.63 0.75
N VAL A 33 -7.02 6.75 1.73
CA VAL A 33 -6.22 5.52 1.52
C VAL A 33 -6.84 4.66 0.43
N MET A 34 -8.15 4.47 0.46
CA MET A 34 -8.86 3.56 -0.45
C MET A 34 -9.28 4.16 -1.78
N ARG A 35 -9.06 5.45 -1.99
CA ARG A 35 -9.61 6.19 -3.14
C ARG A 35 -9.26 5.59 -4.49
N HIS A 36 -8.09 5.02 -4.64
CA HIS A 36 -7.58 4.53 -5.92
C HIS A 36 -7.41 3.01 -5.96
N TYR A 37 -8.14 2.28 -5.12
CA TYR A 37 -8.21 0.83 -5.18
C TYR A 37 -9.38 0.40 -6.05
N ALA A 38 -9.14 -0.61 -6.90
CA ALA A 38 -10.21 -1.25 -7.65
C ALA A 38 -11.17 -1.94 -6.67
N SER A 39 -12.47 -1.97 -7.00
CA SER A 39 -13.47 -2.59 -6.13
C SER A 39 -13.23 -4.07 -5.88
N ASP A 40 -12.60 -4.75 -6.85
CA ASP A 40 -12.28 -6.19 -6.83
C ASP A 40 -10.81 -6.48 -6.51
N VAL A 41 -10.10 -5.54 -5.92
CA VAL A 41 -8.68 -5.70 -5.57
C VAL A 41 -8.45 -6.96 -4.73
N VAL A 42 -7.34 -7.64 -5.00
CA VAL A 42 -6.88 -8.76 -4.16
C VAL A 42 -5.62 -8.33 -3.43
N VAL A 43 -5.63 -8.46 -2.11
CA VAL A 43 -4.52 -8.04 -1.26
C VAL A 43 -3.98 -9.24 -0.48
N PHE A 44 -2.66 -9.41 -0.54
CA PHE A 44 -1.93 -10.33 0.33
C PHE A 44 -1.24 -9.47 1.39
N ASP A 45 -1.86 -9.41 2.56
CA ASP A 45 -1.36 -8.58 3.65
C ASP A 45 -0.43 -9.36 4.57
N VAL A 46 0.30 -8.66 5.42
CA VAL A 46 1.21 -9.26 6.40
C VAL A 46 0.46 -10.00 7.51
N MET A 47 -0.80 -9.64 7.73
CA MET A 47 -1.65 -10.23 8.76
C MET A 47 -2.69 -11.16 8.14
N PRO A 48 -3.19 -12.16 8.90
CA PRO A 48 -4.31 -12.97 8.43
C PRO A 48 -5.52 -12.13 8.05
N PRO A 49 -6.38 -12.63 7.16
CA PRO A 49 -6.41 -13.96 6.55
C PRO A 49 -5.36 -14.13 5.44
N LEU A 50 -5.35 -15.30 4.79
CA LEU A 50 -4.39 -15.62 3.73
C LEU A 50 -4.41 -14.59 2.59
N PHE A 51 -5.58 -14.09 2.25
CA PHE A 51 -5.77 -12.98 1.31
C PHE A 51 -7.07 -12.24 1.63
N VAL A 52 -7.14 -10.98 1.19
CA VAL A 52 -8.33 -10.15 1.27
C VAL A 52 -8.82 -9.91 -0.15
N GLN A 53 -10.08 -10.20 -0.43
CA GLN A 53 -10.68 -9.96 -1.74
C GLN A 53 -11.72 -8.84 -1.64
N GLY A 54 -11.51 -7.79 -2.43
CA GLY A 54 -12.40 -6.64 -2.50
C GLY A 54 -11.90 -5.46 -1.67
N ALA A 55 -12.25 -4.27 -2.14
CA ALA A 55 -11.83 -3.02 -1.50
C ALA A 55 -12.48 -2.83 -0.13
N GLU A 56 -13.77 -3.20 0.03
CA GLU A 56 -14.47 -2.97 1.30
C GLU A 56 -13.89 -3.76 2.48
N PRO A 57 -13.61 -5.07 2.37
CA PRO A 57 -12.93 -5.78 3.45
C PRO A 57 -11.55 -5.19 3.78
N TYR A 58 -10.81 -4.77 2.76
CA TYR A 58 -9.49 -4.15 2.97
C TYR A 58 -9.62 -2.79 3.67
N ARG A 59 -10.63 -2.01 3.30
CA ARG A 59 -10.97 -0.76 3.99
C ARG A 59 -11.21 -1.00 5.48
N CYS A 60 -11.95 -2.03 5.83
CA CYS A 60 -12.22 -2.38 7.23
C CYS A 60 -10.92 -2.68 7.99
N ASN A 61 -9.97 -3.38 7.36
CA ASN A 61 -8.67 -3.66 7.97
C ASN A 61 -7.90 -2.37 8.28
N TRP A 62 -7.89 -1.42 7.35
CA TRP A 62 -7.25 -0.12 7.57
C TRP A 62 -7.94 0.65 8.69
N GLN A 63 -9.27 0.67 8.71
CA GLN A 63 -10.04 1.38 9.73
C GLN A 63 -9.77 0.80 11.12
N ASP A 64 -9.79 -0.52 11.25
CA ASP A 64 -9.52 -1.20 12.51
C ASP A 64 -8.11 -0.86 13.02
N TRP A 65 -7.14 -0.85 12.12
CA TRP A 65 -5.78 -0.51 12.49
C TRP A 65 -5.66 0.97 12.91
N PHE A 66 -6.25 1.88 12.16
CA PHE A 66 -6.25 3.30 12.51
C PHE A 66 -6.92 3.55 13.87
N ASP A 67 -8.02 2.84 14.16
CA ASP A 67 -8.72 2.96 15.44
C ASP A 67 -7.88 2.46 16.62
N ALA A 68 -6.98 1.54 16.37
CA ALA A 68 -6.07 1.02 17.40
C ALA A 68 -4.90 1.96 17.71
N LEU A 69 -4.66 2.96 16.87
CA LEU A 69 -3.52 3.88 17.01
C LEU A 69 -3.88 5.11 17.83
N GLU A 70 -2.92 5.56 18.62
CA GLU A 70 -2.93 6.86 19.27
C GLU A 70 -2.04 7.82 18.48
N GLY A 71 -2.63 8.91 17.99
CA GLY A 71 -1.92 9.89 17.19
C GLY A 71 -1.66 9.44 15.76
N PRO A 72 -0.85 10.20 15.01
CA PRO A 72 -0.58 9.91 13.61
C PRO A 72 0.34 8.70 13.44
N ALA A 73 0.32 8.10 12.24
CA ALA A 73 1.27 7.10 11.83
C ALA A 73 2.44 7.78 11.10
N ASP A 74 3.67 7.36 11.38
CA ASP A 74 4.85 7.80 10.65
C ASP A 74 5.17 6.75 9.60
N PHE A 75 4.84 7.04 8.35
CA PHE A 75 5.03 6.15 7.22
C PHE A 75 6.05 6.76 6.26
N GLN A 76 7.04 5.96 5.84
CA GLN A 76 8.07 6.38 4.89
C GLN A 76 8.35 5.28 3.88
N PHE A 77 8.49 5.67 2.61
CA PHE A 77 9.12 4.81 1.62
C PHE A 77 10.64 4.94 1.77
N VAL A 78 11.30 3.84 2.11
CA VAL A 78 12.77 3.80 2.22
C VAL A 78 13.38 3.68 0.83
N ASP A 79 12.73 2.90 -0.04
CA ASP A 79 13.15 2.67 -1.41
C ASP A 79 11.92 2.36 -2.23
N LEU A 80 11.73 3.05 -3.33
CA LEU A 80 10.54 2.91 -4.19
C LEU A 80 10.96 2.88 -5.65
N HIS A 81 10.51 1.83 -6.35
CA HIS A 81 10.72 1.64 -7.77
C HIS A 81 9.39 1.51 -8.48
N LEU A 82 9.25 2.19 -9.61
CA LEU A 82 8.03 2.21 -10.42
C LEU A 82 8.38 1.92 -11.87
N ALA A 83 7.59 1.04 -12.51
CA ALA A 83 7.68 0.78 -13.93
C ALA A 83 6.27 0.84 -14.54
N VAL A 84 6.15 1.47 -15.69
CA VAL A 84 4.89 1.66 -16.40
C VAL A 84 5.04 1.16 -17.84
N SER A 85 4.06 0.39 -18.31
CA SER A 85 4.00 -0.06 -19.70
C SER A 85 2.53 -0.15 -20.14
N GLY A 86 2.12 0.74 -21.05
CA GLY A 86 0.73 0.80 -21.49
C GLY A 86 -0.22 1.07 -20.34
N ASP A 87 -1.22 0.21 -20.18
CA ASP A 87 -2.25 0.31 -19.15
C ASP A 87 -1.90 -0.43 -17.85
N LEU A 88 -0.68 -0.92 -17.74
CA LEU A 88 -0.21 -1.65 -16.57
C LEU A 88 1.00 -0.97 -15.96
N ALA A 89 1.09 -1.02 -14.65
CA ALA A 89 2.25 -0.56 -13.91
C ALA A 89 2.44 -1.43 -12.68
N TYR A 90 3.67 -1.48 -12.21
CA TYR A 90 3.96 -2.02 -10.91
C TYR A 90 4.90 -1.10 -10.16
N CYS A 91 4.79 -1.10 -8.86
CA CYS A 91 5.83 -0.51 -8.01
C CYS A 91 6.17 -1.49 -6.90
N PHE A 92 7.40 -1.41 -6.42
CA PHE A 92 7.79 -2.14 -5.23
C PHE A 92 8.62 -1.23 -4.34
N SER A 93 8.51 -1.48 -3.04
CA SER A 93 9.14 -0.62 -2.06
C SER A 93 9.48 -1.36 -0.78
N VAL A 94 10.43 -0.80 -0.05
CA VAL A 94 10.62 -1.09 1.36
C VAL A 94 10.02 0.08 2.13
N ASN A 95 9.13 -0.21 3.06
CA ASN A 95 8.40 0.80 3.81
C ASN A 95 8.79 0.71 5.28
N ARG A 96 8.89 1.85 5.94
CA ARG A 96 9.02 1.92 7.38
C ARG A 96 7.79 2.55 7.97
N LEU A 97 7.25 1.90 8.99
CA LEU A 97 6.05 2.33 9.68
C LEU A 97 6.31 2.40 11.17
N ARG A 98 6.11 3.58 11.74
CA ARG A 98 6.19 3.79 13.19
C ARG A 98 4.89 4.36 13.68
N ALA A 99 4.34 3.77 14.73
CA ALA A 99 3.08 4.19 15.30
C ALA A 99 3.03 3.83 16.78
N ARG A 100 2.10 4.42 17.50
CA ARG A 100 1.81 4.08 18.90
C ARG A 100 0.41 3.53 18.99
N TYR A 101 0.26 2.38 19.64
CA TYR A 101 -1.05 1.82 19.96
C TYR A 101 -1.63 2.49 21.21
N ARG A 102 -2.95 2.45 21.34
CA ARG A 102 -3.66 3.02 22.49
C ARG A 102 -3.29 2.37 23.82
N ASP A 103 -2.82 1.13 23.78
CA ASP A 103 -2.31 0.42 24.96
C ASP A 103 -0.91 0.87 25.40
N GLY A 104 -0.31 1.81 24.68
CA GLY A 104 1.03 2.34 24.95
C GLY A 104 2.17 1.63 24.25
N THR A 105 1.91 0.49 23.59
CA THR A 105 2.96 -0.21 22.86
C THR A 105 3.34 0.56 21.60
N LYS A 106 4.61 0.48 21.21
CA LYS A 106 5.13 1.11 20.01
C LYS A 106 5.31 0.08 18.91
N HIS A 107 4.96 0.48 17.71
CA HIS A 107 5.17 -0.30 16.51
C HIS A 107 6.25 0.38 15.67
N ASP A 108 7.31 -0.34 15.35
CA ASP A 108 8.36 0.11 14.43
C ASP A 108 8.72 -1.09 13.57
N ALA A 109 8.26 -1.08 12.33
CA ALA A 109 8.44 -2.22 11.44
C ALA A 109 8.80 -1.74 10.04
N GLN A 110 9.59 -2.58 9.35
CA GLN A 110 9.82 -2.46 7.93
C GLN A 110 9.06 -3.58 7.21
N THR A 111 8.39 -3.21 6.14
CA THR A 111 7.65 -4.14 5.28
C THR A 111 8.15 -4.01 3.85
N ARG A 112 7.90 -5.04 3.07
CA ARG A 112 8.12 -5.02 1.62
C ARG A 112 6.75 -5.02 0.97
N ALA A 113 6.56 -4.18 -0.04
CA ALA A 113 5.29 -4.13 -0.75
C ALA A 113 5.54 -4.12 -2.26
N THR A 114 4.69 -4.86 -2.97
CA THR A 114 4.57 -4.79 -4.43
C THR A 114 3.13 -4.43 -4.74
N VAL A 115 2.92 -3.43 -5.58
CA VAL A 115 1.60 -2.92 -5.92
C VAL A 115 1.46 -2.95 -7.45
N CYS A 116 0.39 -3.56 -7.92
CA CYS A 116 0.08 -3.65 -9.34
C CYS A 116 -1.05 -2.68 -9.66
N TRP A 117 -0.84 -1.86 -10.68
CA TRP A 117 -1.77 -0.83 -11.13
C TRP A 117 -2.30 -1.17 -12.52
N ARG A 118 -3.54 -0.81 -12.77
CA ARG A 118 -4.13 -0.87 -14.11
C ARG A 118 -4.87 0.42 -14.41
N LYS A 119 -4.72 0.94 -15.63
CA LYS A 119 -5.49 2.07 -16.10
C LYS A 119 -6.83 1.57 -16.62
N ILE A 120 -7.91 1.95 -15.95
CA ILE A 120 -9.29 1.54 -16.24
C ILE A 120 -10.11 2.80 -16.45
N ASP A 121 -10.70 2.95 -17.62
CA ASP A 121 -11.50 4.12 -17.98
C ASP A 121 -10.75 5.44 -17.72
N GLY A 122 -9.47 5.47 -18.10
CA GLY A 122 -8.62 6.63 -17.97
C GLY A 122 -8.07 6.88 -16.56
N ARG A 123 -8.33 5.99 -15.59
CA ARG A 123 -7.91 6.14 -14.20
C ARG A 123 -6.98 5.00 -13.78
N TRP A 124 -5.89 5.34 -13.10
CA TRP A 124 -5.00 4.36 -12.51
C TRP A 124 -5.59 3.84 -11.19
N LEU A 125 -5.79 2.53 -11.12
CA LEU A 125 -6.33 1.86 -9.94
C LEU A 125 -5.40 0.73 -9.51
N VAL A 126 -5.28 0.53 -8.20
CA VAL A 126 -4.58 -0.61 -7.63
C VAL A 126 -5.47 -1.85 -7.80
N VAL A 127 -4.96 -2.85 -8.49
CA VAL A 127 -5.68 -4.12 -8.73
C VAL A 127 -5.14 -5.27 -7.89
N HIS A 128 -3.91 -5.15 -7.40
CA HIS A 128 -3.30 -6.12 -6.51
C HIS A 128 -2.23 -5.45 -5.65
N GLU A 129 -2.10 -5.92 -4.43
CA GLU A 129 -1.07 -5.49 -3.51
C GLU A 129 -0.60 -6.67 -2.69
N HIS A 130 0.70 -6.77 -2.49
CA HIS A 130 1.31 -7.82 -1.68
C HIS A 130 2.32 -7.17 -0.74
N ALA A 131 2.05 -7.26 0.54
CA ALA A 131 2.97 -6.82 1.58
C ALA A 131 3.51 -8.03 2.36
N SER A 132 4.76 -7.95 2.76
CA SER A 132 5.41 -9.05 3.47
C SER A 132 6.47 -8.54 4.43
N VAL A 133 6.79 -9.40 5.38
CA VAL A 133 7.98 -9.27 6.23
C VAL A 133 8.78 -10.57 6.13
N PRO A 134 10.11 -10.53 6.33
CA PRO A 134 10.87 -11.78 6.38
C PRO A 134 10.38 -12.63 7.56
N MET A 135 10.21 -13.91 7.31
CA MET A 135 9.89 -14.85 8.37
C MET A 135 11.13 -15.02 9.26
N PRO A 136 11.00 -15.00 10.60
CA PRO A 136 12.13 -15.27 11.48
C PRO A 136 12.74 -16.66 11.20
N VAL A 137 14.05 -16.72 11.16
CA VAL A 137 14.76 -18.01 11.01
C VAL A 137 14.73 -18.73 12.36
N PRO A 138 14.20 -19.98 12.45
CA PRO A 138 14.23 -20.74 13.68
C PRO A 138 15.67 -20.97 14.16
N GLU A 139 15.90 -20.93 15.48
CA GLU A 139 17.26 -21.14 16.05
C GLU A 139 17.87 -22.45 15.58
N SER A 140 17.06 -23.48 15.34
CA SER A 140 17.52 -24.80 14.89
C SER A 140 18.21 -24.78 13.52
N ILE A 141 18.00 -23.74 12.71
CA ILE A 141 18.61 -23.60 11.37
C ILE A 141 19.44 -22.33 11.22
N ALA A 142 19.47 -21.47 12.24
CA ALA A 142 20.37 -20.32 12.31
C ALA A 142 21.72 -20.82 12.81
N ALA A 143 22.70 -20.95 11.89
CA ALA A 143 24.04 -21.33 12.24
C ALA A 143 24.91 -20.12 12.57
#